data_1fbce29204ffdc6520ad688fcd1c8293
#
_entry.id   1fbce29204ffdc6520ad688fcd1c8293
#
_cell.length_a   1.000
_cell.length_b   1.000
_cell.length_c   1.000
_cell.angle_alpha   90.00
_cell.angle_beta   90.00
_cell.angle_gamma   90.00
#
_symmetry.space_group_name_H-M   'P 1'
#
loop_
_entity.id
_entity.type
_entity.pdbx_description
1 polymer ?
#
loop_
_entity_poly.entity_id
_entity_poly.type
_entity_poly.pdbx_seq_one_letter_code
_entity_poly.pdbx_strand_id
1 'polypeptide(L)'
;MTATAQAGRHPVALVAGASSGIGAAVARRLAARGSAVALVGRREAELKEVAESIRAAGGTALSLALDLAGPGAPAEAVAATAAGLGPVGLLVCSAGAIRLAAVHETEERHWERQLRVNLTVPFLLAREVLPGMRERGFGWVVNIGSGVGSEVVPGSGGYGVSKHAVHRLTELIHEENRDLGIRAVTVAPGWVSTRLAARPADLGVPEEEVLDAEDIADTVAWLLDRPARMSVGPLVRVEPSASRAAAGDAMTRHLTRSRAEGAGPDTEETP
;
A
#
# COMPACT_ATOMS: atom_id res chain seq x y z
N MET A 1 -25.48 4.36 -24.31
CA MET A 1 -24.26 4.03 -23.51
C MET A 1 -23.34 5.23 -23.59
N THR A 2 -23.36 6.03 -22.56
CA THR A 2 -22.70 7.35 -22.51
C THR A 2 -21.20 7.23 -22.32
N ALA A 3 -20.42 8.20 -22.80
CA ALA A 3 -18.95 8.31 -22.71
C ALA A 3 -18.35 8.07 -21.30
N THR A 4 -19.16 8.19 -20.26
CA THR A 4 -18.81 7.90 -18.86
C THR A 4 -18.46 6.42 -18.59
N ALA A 5 -18.93 5.48 -19.42
CA ALA A 5 -18.66 4.05 -19.23
C ALA A 5 -17.25 3.62 -19.72
N GLN A 6 -16.60 4.43 -20.55
CA GLN A 6 -15.25 4.15 -21.07
C GLN A 6 -14.13 4.77 -20.27
N ALA A 7 -14.38 5.89 -19.58
CA ALA A 7 -13.38 6.58 -18.72
C ALA A 7 -12.94 5.77 -17.49
N GLY A 8 -13.68 4.70 -17.14
CA GLY A 8 -13.41 3.88 -15.95
C GLY A 8 -12.53 2.65 -16.16
N ARG A 9 -12.23 2.25 -17.40
CA ARG A 9 -11.49 0.98 -17.64
C ARG A 9 -9.99 1.08 -17.33
N HIS A 10 -9.38 2.24 -17.55
CA HIS A 10 -7.95 2.45 -17.37
C HIS A 10 -7.70 3.84 -16.74
N PRO A 11 -8.02 4.02 -15.44
CA PRO A 11 -7.83 5.31 -14.78
C PRO A 11 -6.35 5.67 -14.68
N VAL A 12 -6.04 6.97 -14.61
CA VAL A 12 -4.73 7.42 -14.16
C VAL A 12 -4.54 6.95 -12.72
N ALA A 13 -3.46 6.21 -12.48
CA ALA A 13 -3.15 5.65 -11.18
C ALA A 13 -1.99 6.44 -10.52
N LEU A 14 -2.14 6.78 -9.24
CA LEU A 14 -1.06 7.23 -8.38
C LEU A 14 -0.73 6.09 -7.41
N VAL A 15 0.51 5.60 -7.44
CA VAL A 15 1.00 4.53 -6.57
C VAL A 15 2.05 5.09 -5.62
N ALA A 16 1.69 5.26 -4.35
CA ALA A 16 2.59 5.64 -3.28
C ALA A 16 3.38 4.42 -2.79
N GLY A 17 4.72 4.55 -2.67
CA GLY A 17 5.60 3.43 -2.33
C GLY A 17 5.93 2.53 -3.52
N ALA A 18 6.03 3.11 -4.73
CA ALA A 18 6.20 2.38 -5.98
C ALA A 18 7.64 1.97 -6.31
N SER A 19 8.63 2.27 -5.46
CA SER A 19 10.04 1.99 -5.74
C SER A 19 10.42 0.51 -5.60
N SER A 20 9.63 -0.33 -4.93
CA SER A 20 9.90 -1.76 -4.78
C SER A 20 8.65 -2.54 -4.31
N GLY A 21 8.80 -3.86 -4.19
CA GLY A 21 7.83 -4.76 -3.58
C GLY A 21 6.43 -4.62 -4.16
N ILE A 22 5.41 -4.63 -3.29
CA ILE A 22 4.00 -4.59 -3.67
C ILE A 22 3.68 -3.37 -4.55
N GLY A 23 4.18 -2.17 -4.17
CA GLY A 23 3.90 -0.96 -4.95
C GLY A 23 4.43 -1.02 -6.37
N ALA A 24 5.65 -1.53 -6.58
CA ALA A 24 6.23 -1.71 -7.91
C ALA A 24 5.49 -2.76 -8.73
N ALA A 25 5.11 -3.90 -8.13
CA ALA A 25 4.32 -4.95 -8.78
C ALA A 25 2.94 -4.43 -9.21
N VAL A 26 2.23 -3.73 -8.31
CA VAL A 26 0.94 -3.09 -8.61
C VAL A 26 1.09 -2.10 -9.75
N ALA A 27 2.11 -1.25 -9.71
CA ALA A 27 2.33 -0.25 -10.76
C ALA A 27 2.53 -0.88 -12.14
N ARG A 28 3.38 -1.92 -12.24
CA ARG A 28 3.57 -2.68 -13.49
C ARG A 28 2.28 -3.34 -13.96
N ARG A 29 1.55 -3.97 -13.06
CA ARG A 29 0.27 -4.64 -13.36
C ARG A 29 -0.77 -3.65 -13.90
N LEU A 30 -0.89 -2.47 -13.27
CA LEU A 30 -1.82 -1.42 -13.72
C LEU A 30 -1.43 -0.86 -15.08
N ALA A 31 -0.13 -0.63 -15.31
CA ALA A 31 0.37 -0.15 -16.59
C ALA A 31 0.13 -1.17 -17.72
N ALA A 32 0.38 -2.47 -17.47
CA ALA A 32 0.09 -3.55 -18.43
C ALA A 32 -1.40 -3.65 -18.78
N ARG A 33 -2.28 -3.10 -17.95
CA ARG A 33 -3.73 -3.02 -18.18
C ARG A 33 -4.15 -1.72 -18.86
N GLY A 34 -3.20 -0.85 -19.22
CA GLY A 34 -3.44 0.40 -19.94
C GLY A 34 -3.63 1.64 -19.07
N SER A 35 -3.45 1.56 -17.76
CA SER A 35 -3.41 2.75 -16.90
C SER A 35 -2.10 3.53 -17.11
N ALA A 36 -2.20 4.86 -17.16
CA ALA A 36 -1.03 5.72 -16.97
C ALA A 36 -0.72 5.78 -15.47
N VAL A 37 0.54 5.55 -15.06
CA VAL A 37 0.91 5.35 -13.65
C VAL A 37 1.92 6.37 -13.19
N ALA A 38 1.58 7.15 -12.15
CA ALA A 38 2.53 7.94 -11.38
C ALA A 38 3.12 7.08 -10.25
N LEU A 39 4.44 6.96 -10.25
CA LEU A 39 5.24 6.21 -9.29
C LEU A 39 5.80 7.18 -8.26
N VAL A 40 5.36 7.09 -7.00
CA VAL A 40 5.79 8.01 -5.96
C VAL A 40 6.57 7.28 -4.88
N GLY A 41 7.72 7.83 -4.47
CA GLY A 41 8.56 7.29 -3.42
C GLY A 41 9.85 8.09 -3.25
N ARG A 42 10.68 7.74 -2.26
CA ARG A 42 11.91 8.48 -1.95
C ARG A 42 13.10 8.10 -2.84
N ARG A 43 13.14 6.83 -3.27
CA ARG A 43 14.29 6.25 -3.96
C ARG A 43 14.18 6.48 -5.47
N GLU A 44 14.85 7.54 -5.93
CA GLU A 44 14.74 8.00 -7.31
C GLU A 44 15.25 6.97 -8.33
N ALA A 45 16.36 6.29 -8.04
CA ALA A 45 16.95 5.31 -8.96
C ALA A 45 15.99 4.13 -9.21
N GLU A 46 15.45 3.54 -8.13
CA GLU A 46 14.52 2.43 -8.23
C GLU A 46 13.18 2.83 -8.86
N LEU A 47 12.70 4.07 -8.62
CA LEU A 47 11.52 4.58 -9.31
C LEU A 47 11.76 4.70 -10.82
N LYS A 48 12.95 5.15 -11.23
CA LYS A 48 13.36 5.21 -12.65
C LYS A 48 13.40 3.82 -13.28
N GLU A 49 13.99 2.83 -12.60
CA GLU A 49 14.01 1.44 -13.06
C GLU A 49 12.60 0.87 -13.27
N VAL A 50 11.69 1.10 -12.32
CA VAL A 50 10.29 0.69 -12.45
C VAL A 50 9.62 1.40 -13.63
N ALA A 51 9.82 2.72 -13.77
CA ALA A 51 9.26 3.50 -14.87
C ALA A 51 9.78 3.03 -16.24
N GLU A 52 11.07 2.74 -16.34
CA GLU A 52 11.70 2.23 -17.57
C GLU A 52 11.15 0.84 -17.93
N SER A 53 10.99 -0.05 -16.94
CA SER A 53 10.38 -1.37 -17.17
C SER A 53 8.95 -1.26 -17.70
N ILE A 54 8.15 -0.31 -17.19
CA ILE A 54 6.80 -0.04 -17.67
C ILE A 54 6.82 0.50 -19.10
N ARG A 55 7.69 1.46 -19.39
CA ARG A 55 7.80 2.06 -20.73
C ARG A 55 8.30 1.06 -21.77
N ALA A 56 9.28 0.22 -21.40
CA ALA A 56 9.79 -0.85 -22.27
C ALA A 56 8.70 -1.88 -22.63
N ALA A 57 7.71 -2.09 -21.74
CA ALA A 57 6.53 -2.90 -22.00
C ALA A 57 5.40 -2.14 -22.74
N GLY A 58 5.64 -0.91 -23.20
CA GLY A 58 4.67 -0.09 -23.94
C GLY A 58 3.68 0.68 -23.05
N GLY A 59 3.87 0.69 -21.73
CA GLY A 59 3.04 1.44 -20.79
C GLY A 59 3.47 2.89 -20.59
N THR A 60 2.65 3.66 -19.87
CA THR A 60 2.93 5.05 -19.52
C THR A 60 3.23 5.18 -18.04
N ALA A 61 4.40 5.75 -17.70
CA ALA A 61 4.81 5.96 -16.30
C ALA A 61 5.45 7.34 -16.10
N LEU A 62 5.14 7.97 -14.96
CA LEU A 62 5.75 9.19 -14.43
C LEU A 62 6.39 8.86 -13.08
N SER A 63 7.69 9.10 -12.91
CA SER A 63 8.38 8.93 -11.63
C SER A 63 8.46 10.24 -10.87
N LEU A 64 8.07 10.24 -9.60
CA LEU A 64 8.07 11.38 -8.69
C LEU A 64 8.86 11.00 -7.43
N ALA A 65 10.09 11.49 -7.34
CA ALA A 65 10.95 11.26 -6.17
C ALA A 65 10.57 12.23 -5.04
N LEU A 66 9.65 11.81 -4.17
CA LEU A 66 9.10 12.60 -3.07
C LEU A 66 9.04 11.79 -1.78
N ASP A 67 9.43 12.39 -0.66
CA ASP A 67 9.09 11.86 0.65
C ASP A 67 7.68 12.30 1.05
N LEU A 68 6.71 11.40 0.87
CA LEU A 68 5.31 11.66 1.20
C LEU A 68 5.06 11.98 2.69
N ALA A 69 6.01 11.67 3.58
CA ALA A 69 5.93 12.06 4.98
C ALA A 69 6.26 13.55 5.19
N GLY A 70 6.87 14.21 4.20
CA GLY A 70 7.20 15.64 4.24
C GLY A 70 5.96 16.55 4.18
N PRO A 71 6.11 17.81 4.64
CA PRO A 71 5.04 18.79 4.57
C PRO A 71 4.65 19.10 3.12
N GLY A 72 3.37 19.05 2.79
CA GLY A 72 2.85 19.36 1.45
C GLY A 72 3.08 18.30 0.37
N ALA A 73 3.98 17.33 0.58
CA ALA A 73 4.34 16.33 -0.41
C ALA A 73 3.17 15.49 -0.95
N PRO A 74 2.14 15.10 -0.19
CA PRO A 74 0.96 14.44 -0.73
C PRO A 74 0.20 15.30 -1.76
N ALA A 75 0.01 16.58 -1.49
CA ALA A 75 -0.65 17.51 -2.41
C ALA A 75 0.20 17.74 -3.67
N GLU A 76 1.52 17.89 -3.52
CA GLU A 76 2.49 17.99 -4.64
C GLU A 76 2.43 16.74 -5.54
N ALA A 77 2.44 15.54 -4.96
CA ALA A 77 2.35 14.28 -5.73
C ALA A 77 1.07 14.20 -6.55
N VAL A 78 -0.07 14.59 -5.98
CA VAL A 78 -1.37 14.59 -6.70
C VAL A 78 -1.37 15.65 -7.80
N ALA A 79 -0.89 16.87 -7.52
CA ALA A 79 -0.82 17.95 -8.49
C ALA A 79 0.12 17.60 -9.67
N ALA A 80 1.32 17.08 -9.38
CA ALA A 80 2.27 16.65 -10.41
C ALA A 80 1.72 15.49 -11.25
N THR A 81 1.01 14.55 -10.64
CA THR A 81 0.33 13.47 -11.37
C THR A 81 -0.74 14.02 -12.31
N ALA A 82 -1.57 14.94 -11.81
CA ALA A 82 -2.63 15.54 -12.61
C ALA A 82 -2.08 16.36 -13.78
N ALA A 83 -0.98 17.08 -13.58
CA ALA A 83 -0.31 17.85 -14.65
C ALA A 83 0.35 16.95 -15.70
N GLY A 84 0.97 15.84 -15.31
CA GLY A 84 1.72 14.98 -16.22
C GLY A 84 0.90 13.89 -16.90
N LEU A 85 -0.11 13.34 -16.23
CA LEU A 85 -0.88 12.18 -16.71
C LEU A 85 -2.39 12.42 -16.77
N GLY A 86 -2.89 13.47 -16.14
CA GLY A 86 -4.31 13.73 -15.99
C GLY A 86 -4.85 13.40 -14.58
N PRO A 87 -6.14 13.64 -14.35
CA PRO A 87 -6.74 13.54 -13.02
C PRO A 87 -6.70 12.11 -12.48
N VAL A 88 -6.26 11.97 -11.23
CA VAL A 88 -6.15 10.68 -10.55
C VAL A 88 -7.52 10.02 -10.42
N GLY A 89 -7.67 8.83 -10.99
CA GLY A 89 -8.88 8.00 -10.87
C GLY A 89 -8.65 6.76 -9.99
N LEU A 90 -7.39 6.41 -9.73
CA LEU A 90 -7.00 5.32 -8.85
C LEU A 90 -5.84 5.76 -7.94
N LEU A 91 -6.07 5.73 -6.65
CA LEU A 91 -5.02 5.91 -5.64
C LEU A 91 -4.66 4.56 -5.02
N VAL A 92 -3.38 4.19 -5.04
CA VAL A 92 -2.85 3.02 -4.33
C VAL A 92 -1.83 3.47 -3.30
N CYS A 93 -2.10 3.25 -2.02
CA CYS A 93 -1.20 3.56 -0.92
C CYS A 93 -0.48 2.27 -0.47
N SER A 94 0.74 2.06 -1.00
CA SER A 94 1.60 0.92 -0.65
C SER A 94 2.85 1.34 0.13
N ALA A 95 3.07 2.63 0.34
CA ALA A 95 4.14 3.10 1.24
C ALA A 95 3.91 2.58 2.66
N GLY A 96 4.97 2.13 3.32
CA GLY A 96 4.89 1.61 4.66
C GLY A 96 6.18 1.81 5.45
N ALA A 97 6.05 1.91 6.77
CA ALA A 97 7.14 1.86 7.73
C ALA A 97 6.80 0.80 8.79
N ILE A 98 7.78 -0.04 9.12
CA ILE A 98 7.63 -1.07 10.12
C ILE A 98 8.78 -1.02 11.12
N ARG A 99 8.45 -1.06 12.40
CA ARG A 99 9.37 -1.32 13.51
C ARG A 99 8.60 -2.17 14.51
N LEU A 100 9.08 -3.37 14.74
CA LEU A 100 8.45 -4.30 15.66
C LEU A 100 9.07 -4.11 17.05
N ALA A 101 8.24 -3.85 18.05
CA ALA A 101 8.64 -3.73 19.44
C ALA A 101 7.43 -3.91 20.36
N ALA A 102 7.62 -4.35 21.59
CA ALA A 102 6.57 -4.29 22.59
C ALA A 102 6.23 -2.82 22.92
N VAL A 103 5.01 -2.55 23.40
CA VAL A 103 4.53 -1.17 23.63
C VAL A 103 5.48 -0.36 24.51
N HIS A 104 6.01 -0.96 25.60
CA HIS A 104 6.91 -0.28 26.54
C HIS A 104 8.36 -0.10 25.99
N GLU A 105 8.71 -0.77 24.89
CA GLU A 105 9.99 -0.68 24.20
C GLU A 105 9.91 0.19 22.94
N THR A 106 8.70 0.60 22.53
CA THR A 106 8.50 1.39 21.32
C THR A 106 8.93 2.83 21.58
N GLU A 107 9.98 3.28 20.91
CA GLU A 107 10.42 4.68 20.97
C GLU A 107 9.39 5.58 20.26
N GLU A 108 9.16 6.78 20.82
CA GLU A 108 8.20 7.75 20.29
C GLU A 108 8.44 8.09 18.81
N ARG A 109 9.69 8.29 18.41
CA ARG A 109 10.06 8.58 17.01
C ARG A 109 9.62 7.46 16.03
N HIS A 110 9.71 6.19 16.46
CA HIS A 110 9.29 5.06 15.64
C HIS A 110 7.77 4.93 15.59
N TRP A 111 7.10 5.21 16.70
CA TRP A 111 5.65 5.29 16.78
C TRP A 111 5.11 6.36 15.82
N GLU A 112 5.60 7.59 15.94
CA GLU A 112 5.19 8.72 15.09
C GLU A 112 5.44 8.46 13.60
N ARG A 113 6.63 7.93 13.27
CA ARG A 113 6.96 7.60 11.88
C ARG A 113 5.99 6.56 11.29
N GLN A 114 5.65 5.51 12.05
CA GLN A 114 4.71 4.50 11.58
C GLN A 114 3.31 5.06 11.38
N LEU A 115 2.81 5.86 12.31
CA LEU A 115 1.54 6.56 12.14
C LEU A 115 1.58 7.54 10.97
N ARG A 116 2.68 8.29 10.82
CA ARG A 116 2.83 9.25 9.73
C ARG A 116 2.78 8.58 8.38
N VAL A 117 3.58 7.54 8.16
CA VAL A 117 3.68 6.87 6.86
C VAL A 117 2.48 5.98 6.58
N ASN A 118 2.04 5.16 7.54
CA ASN A 118 1.04 4.11 7.32
C ASN A 118 -0.41 4.62 7.41
N LEU A 119 -0.65 5.77 8.05
CA LEU A 119 -1.99 6.31 8.28
C LEU A 119 -2.15 7.74 7.75
N THR A 120 -1.30 8.68 8.21
CA THR A 120 -1.46 10.10 7.85
C THR A 120 -1.23 10.34 6.36
N VAL A 121 -0.24 9.71 5.74
CA VAL A 121 0.02 9.81 4.30
C VAL A 121 -1.15 9.29 3.47
N PRO A 122 -1.71 8.09 3.68
CA PRO A 122 -2.93 7.63 3.02
C PRO A 122 -4.12 8.59 3.18
N PHE A 123 -4.33 9.11 4.39
CA PHE A 123 -5.37 10.12 4.65
C PHE A 123 -5.17 11.38 3.80
N LEU A 124 -3.95 11.94 3.80
CA LEU A 124 -3.65 13.16 3.05
C LEU A 124 -3.79 12.95 1.54
N LEU A 125 -3.29 11.85 0.99
CA LEU A 125 -3.46 11.51 -0.42
C LEU A 125 -4.93 11.34 -0.79
N ALA A 126 -5.71 10.63 0.03
CA ALA A 126 -7.15 10.46 -0.19
C ALA A 126 -7.87 11.82 -0.16
N ARG A 127 -7.55 12.69 0.80
CA ARG A 127 -8.11 14.04 0.90
C ARG A 127 -7.89 14.87 -0.37
N GLU A 128 -6.72 14.75 -1.00
CA GLU A 128 -6.39 15.48 -2.22
C GLU A 128 -7.08 14.92 -3.47
N VAL A 129 -7.29 13.60 -3.58
CA VAL A 129 -7.89 13.01 -4.80
C VAL A 129 -9.41 12.92 -4.75
N LEU A 130 -10.01 12.79 -3.57
CA LEU A 130 -11.46 12.57 -3.41
C LEU A 130 -12.33 13.69 -4.01
N PRO A 131 -12.03 15.00 -3.87
CA PRO A 131 -12.85 16.04 -4.48
C PRO A 131 -13.03 15.83 -5.98
N GLY A 132 -11.95 15.64 -6.73
CA GLY A 132 -12.02 15.40 -8.16
C GLY A 132 -12.66 14.05 -8.53
N MET A 133 -12.49 12.99 -7.73
CA MET A 133 -13.20 11.73 -7.92
C MET A 133 -14.71 11.90 -7.74
N ARG A 134 -15.14 12.67 -6.73
CA ARG A 134 -16.56 12.98 -6.46
C ARG A 134 -17.21 13.73 -7.61
N GLU A 135 -16.52 14.75 -8.14
CA GLU A 135 -17.00 15.53 -9.30
C GLU A 135 -17.20 14.67 -10.55
N ARG A 136 -16.32 13.68 -10.76
CA ARG A 136 -16.39 12.76 -11.90
C ARG A 136 -17.35 11.59 -11.70
N GLY A 137 -17.81 11.34 -10.49
CA GLY A 137 -18.64 10.18 -10.13
C GLY A 137 -17.90 8.84 -10.29
N PHE A 138 -16.59 8.84 -10.18
CA PHE A 138 -15.75 7.64 -10.34
C PHE A 138 -14.42 7.80 -9.58
N GLY A 139 -14.03 6.75 -8.87
CA GLY A 139 -12.72 6.68 -8.23
C GLY A 139 -12.49 5.38 -7.48
N TRP A 140 -11.20 5.06 -7.28
CA TRP A 140 -10.76 3.97 -6.44
C TRP A 140 -9.67 4.43 -5.48
N VAL A 141 -9.81 4.04 -4.22
CA VAL A 141 -8.77 4.17 -3.20
C VAL A 141 -8.44 2.77 -2.69
N VAL A 142 -7.20 2.33 -2.91
CA VAL A 142 -6.71 1.03 -2.45
C VAL A 142 -5.58 1.27 -1.45
N ASN A 143 -5.79 0.89 -0.21
CA ASN A 143 -4.75 0.92 0.82
C ASN A 143 -4.17 -0.49 1.00
N ILE A 144 -2.85 -0.60 1.01
CA ILE A 144 -2.17 -1.85 1.37
C ILE A 144 -2.07 -1.91 2.89
N GLY A 145 -2.93 -2.74 3.47
CA GLY A 145 -3.00 -3.01 4.90
C GLY A 145 -1.99 -4.05 5.37
N SER A 146 -2.41 -4.88 6.30
CA SER A 146 -1.69 -6.07 6.78
C SER A 146 -2.64 -6.94 7.61
N GLY A 147 -2.40 -8.24 7.67
CA GLY A 147 -3.09 -9.15 8.58
C GLY A 147 -3.01 -8.69 10.04
N VAL A 148 -1.89 -8.12 10.48
CA VAL A 148 -1.71 -7.58 11.84
C VAL A 148 -2.59 -6.36 12.14
N GLY A 149 -3.19 -5.73 11.13
CA GLY A 149 -4.21 -4.70 11.33
C GLY A 149 -5.58 -5.28 11.73
N SER A 150 -5.82 -6.56 11.51
CA SER A 150 -7.06 -7.26 11.85
C SER A 150 -6.93 -8.13 13.09
N GLU A 151 -5.71 -8.52 13.44
CA GLU A 151 -5.40 -9.41 14.57
C GLU A 151 -4.44 -8.75 15.53
N VAL A 152 -4.57 -9.06 16.81
CA VAL A 152 -3.61 -8.58 17.81
C VAL A 152 -2.41 -9.52 17.81
N VAL A 153 -1.28 -9.00 17.35
CA VAL A 153 0.00 -9.71 17.36
C VAL A 153 0.92 -9.03 18.35
N PRO A 154 1.33 -9.70 19.45
CA PRO A 154 2.27 -9.13 20.42
C PRO A 154 3.54 -8.66 19.73
N GLY A 155 4.02 -7.45 20.08
CA GLY A 155 5.21 -6.88 19.48
C GLY A 155 4.99 -6.17 18.15
N SER A 156 3.78 -6.14 17.61
CA SER A 156 3.49 -5.35 16.41
C SER A 156 3.51 -3.83 16.65
N GLY A 157 3.39 -3.40 17.90
CA GLY A 157 3.56 -2.01 18.34
C GLY A 157 2.77 -1.00 17.50
N GLY A 158 3.45 0.09 17.13
CA GLY A 158 2.87 1.14 16.30
C GLY A 158 2.49 0.67 14.89
N TYR A 159 3.14 -0.38 14.36
CA TYR A 159 2.79 -0.95 13.07
C TYR A 159 1.37 -1.54 13.08
N GLY A 160 1.07 -2.43 14.02
CA GLY A 160 -0.26 -3.04 14.14
C GLY A 160 -1.35 -1.99 14.34
N VAL A 161 -1.11 -1.00 15.23
CA VAL A 161 -2.04 0.10 15.47
C VAL A 161 -2.27 0.92 14.20
N SER A 162 -1.20 1.30 13.49
CA SER A 162 -1.31 2.09 12.26
C SER A 162 -2.05 1.34 11.14
N LYS A 163 -1.84 0.02 11.02
CA LYS A 163 -2.52 -0.82 10.03
C LYS A 163 -4.01 -1.05 10.39
N HIS A 164 -4.34 -1.18 11.68
CA HIS A 164 -5.73 -1.18 12.11
C HIS A 164 -6.44 0.15 11.79
N ALA A 165 -5.77 1.26 12.06
CA ALA A 165 -6.31 2.59 11.82
C ALA A 165 -6.54 2.85 10.32
N VAL A 166 -5.63 2.42 9.42
CA VAL A 166 -5.85 2.58 7.98
C VAL A 166 -6.98 1.70 7.44
N HIS A 167 -7.25 0.52 8.05
CA HIS A 167 -8.44 -0.26 7.73
C HIS A 167 -9.70 0.56 8.01
N ARG A 168 -9.80 1.16 9.20
CA ARG A 168 -10.95 2.01 9.57
C ARG A 168 -11.05 3.26 8.70
N LEU A 169 -9.93 3.91 8.36
CA LEU A 169 -9.92 5.02 7.42
C LEU A 169 -10.51 4.62 6.05
N THR A 170 -10.14 3.44 5.56
CA THR A 170 -10.65 2.93 4.28
C THR A 170 -12.15 2.68 4.32
N GLU A 171 -12.67 2.14 5.43
CA GLU A 171 -14.11 1.96 5.64
C GLU A 171 -14.86 3.30 5.61
N LEU A 172 -14.33 4.32 6.29
CA LEU A 172 -14.90 5.67 6.28
C LEU A 172 -14.93 6.25 4.85
N ILE A 173 -13.81 6.18 4.14
CA ILE A 173 -13.75 6.65 2.75
C ILE A 173 -14.78 5.92 1.89
N HIS A 174 -14.94 4.60 2.06
CA HIS A 174 -15.91 3.82 1.32
C HIS A 174 -17.34 4.25 1.62
N GLU A 175 -17.75 4.28 2.89
CA GLU A 175 -19.11 4.61 3.28
C GLU A 175 -19.52 6.05 2.93
N GLU A 176 -18.60 7.01 3.04
CA GLU A 176 -18.86 8.41 2.69
C GLU A 176 -18.99 8.67 1.18
N ASN A 177 -18.53 7.75 0.32
CA ASN A 177 -18.36 8.03 -1.11
C ASN A 177 -18.94 6.97 -2.06
N ARG A 178 -19.39 5.81 -1.57
CA ARG A 178 -19.90 4.72 -2.41
C ARG A 178 -21.09 5.12 -3.29
N ASP A 179 -21.98 5.96 -2.78
CA ASP A 179 -23.14 6.45 -3.51
C ASP A 179 -22.73 7.48 -4.60
N LEU A 180 -21.51 7.98 -4.54
CA LEU A 180 -20.91 8.86 -5.55
C LEU A 180 -20.02 8.10 -6.56
N GLY A 181 -20.12 6.76 -6.60
CA GLY A 181 -19.36 5.94 -7.55
C GLY A 181 -17.90 5.73 -7.19
N ILE A 182 -17.48 6.06 -5.95
CA ILE A 182 -16.13 5.86 -5.47
C ILE A 182 -16.08 4.63 -4.56
N ARG A 183 -15.02 3.84 -4.70
CA ARG A 183 -14.79 2.64 -3.92
C ARG A 183 -13.48 2.75 -3.18
N ALA A 184 -13.49 2.34 -1.91
CA ALA A 184 -12.27 2.21 -1.14
C ALA A 184 -12.15 0.79 -0.58
N VAL A 185 -10.96 0.20 -0.69
CA VAL A 185 -10.68 -1.16 -0.25
C VAL A 185 -9.30 -1.20 0.40
N THR A 186 -9.19 -1.86 1.53
CA THR A 186 -7.91 -2.30 2.07
C THR A 186 -7.62 -3.71 1.57
N VAL A 187 -6.49 -3.90 0.90
CA VAL A 187 -5.92 -5.22 0.65
C VAL A 187 -4.94 -5.49 1.78
N ALA A 188 -5.22 -6.50 2.59
CA ALA A 188 -4.47 -6.84 3.80
C ALA A 188 -3.72 -8.16 3.60
N PRO A 189 -2.45 -8.11 3.16
CA PRO A 189 -1.65 -9.31 2.96
C PRO A 189 -1.17 -9.91 4.28
N GLY A 190 -0.91 -11.23 4.24
CA GLY A 190 -0.05 -11.93 5.18
C GLY A 190 1.42 -11.59 4.94
N TRP A 191 2.32 -12.58 5.09
CA TRP A 191 3.74 -12.41 4.73
C TRP A 191 3.91 -12.28 3.22
N VAL A 192 4.65 -11.25 2.81
CA VAL A 192 4.99 -11.00 1.40
C VAL A 192 6.50 -10.84 1.30
N SER A 193 7.10 -11.47 0.31
CA SER A 193 8.54 -11.34 0.01
C SER A 193 8.84 -9.92 -0.48
N THR A 194 9.19 -9.03 0.44
CA THR A 194 9.53 -7.62 0.16
C THR A 194 10.69 -7.14 1.03
N ARG A 195 11.25 -5.97 0.69
CA ARG A 195 12.32 -5.35 1.50
C ARG A 195 11.80 -4.64 2.76
N LEU A 196 10.49 -4.55 2.97
CA LEU A 196 9.90 -3.78 4.08
C LEU A 196 10.14 -4.41 5.44
N ALA A 197 10.26 -5.73 5.51
CA ALA A 197 10.48 -6.49 6.75
C ALA A 197 11.71 -7.39 6.61
N ALA A 198 12.18 -7.95 7.73
CA ALA A 198 13.16 -9.02 7.68
C ALA A 198 12.69 -10.13 6.71
N ARG A 199 13.63 -10.72 5.98
CA ARG A 199 13.27 -11.77 5.03
C ARG A 199 12.55 -12.90 5.76
N PRO A 200 11.43 -13.40 5.25
CA PRO A 200 10.66 -14.45 5.91
C PRO A 200 11.52 -15.66 6.30
N ALA A 201 12.46 -16.04 5.44
CA ALA A 201 13.42 -17.12 5.70
C ALA A 201 14.28 -16.86 6.96
N ASP A 202 14.69 -15.61 7.21
CA ASP A 202 15.50 -15.26 8.40
C ASP A 202 14.67 -15.40 9.70
N LEU A 203 13.34 -15.36 9.57
CA LEU A 203 12.38 -15.57 10.65
C LEU A 203 11.90 -17.02 10.78
N GLY A 204 12.39 -17.92 9.91
CA GLY A 204 11.96 -19.31 9.86
C GLY A 204 10.52 -19.49 9.37
N VAL A 205 10.05 -18.56 8.51
CA VAL A 205 8.77 -18.70 7.81
C VAL A 205 9.02 -19.56 6.58
N PRO A 206 8.31 -20.68 6.41
CA PRO A 206 8.43 -21.54 5.23
C PRO A 206 8.08 -20.77 3.95
N GLU A 207 8.72 -21.11 2.82
CA GLU A 207 8.50 -20.43 1.54
C GLU A 207 7.04 -20.52 1.08
N GLU A 208 6.38 -21.66 1.33
CA GLU A 208 4.97 -21.88 1.03
C GLU A 208 3.99 -21.02 1.87
N GLU A 209 4.49 -20.38 2.90
CA GLU A 209 3.74 -19.41 3.74
C GLU A 209 4.04 -17.94 3.36
N VAL A 210 4.73 -17.71 2.26
CA VAL A 210 5.11 -16.37 1.79
C VAL A 210 4.44 -16.11 0.45
N LEU A 211 3.76 -14.98 0.35
CA LEU A 211 3.19 -14.48 -0.89
C LEU A 211 4.24 -13.72 -1.69
N ASP A 212 4.06 -13.68 -3.01
CA ASP A 212 4.76 -12.76 -3.87
C ASP A 212 4.06 -11.41 -3.97
N ALA A 213 4.81 -10.37 -4.31
CA ALA A 213 4.24 -9.05 -4.53
C ALA A 213 3.22 -9.03 -5.69
N GLU A 214 3.40 -9.94 -6.64
CA GLU A 214 2.53 -10.16 -7.79
C GLU A 214 1.15 -10.69 -7.38
N ASP A 215 1.03 -11.51 -6.34
CA ASP A 215 -0.26 -12.00 -5.82
C ASP A 215 -1.14 -10.82 -5.33
N ILE A 216 -0.49 -9.84 -4.70
CA ILE A 216 -1.17 -8.63 -4.25
C ILE A 216 -1.53 -7.73 -5.44
N ALA A 217 -0.65 -7.63 -6.43
CA ALA A 217 -0.93 -6.87 -7.67
C ALA A 217 -2.11 -7.49 -8.45
N ASP A 218 -2.20 -8.81 -8.50
CA ASP A 218 -3.32 -9.52 -9.12
C ASP A 218 -4.62 -9.32 -8.37
N THR A 219 -4.57 -9.31 -7.05
CA THR A 219 -5.73 -8.99 -6.20
C THR A 219 -6.24 -7.58 -6.48
N VAL A 220 -5.35 -6.58 -6.54
CA VAL A 220 -5.73 -5.20 -6.89
C VAL A 220 -6.34 -5.14 -8.28
N ALA A 221 -5.73 -5.79 -9.27
CA ALA A 221 -6.26 -5.84 -10.63
C ALA A 221 -7.65 -6.50 -10.69
N TRP A 222 -7.84 -7.61 -9.96
CA TRP A 222 -9.12 -8.29 -9.84
C TRP A 222 -10.21 -7.39 -9.25
N LEU A 223 -9.91 -6.61 -8.21
CA LEU A 223 -10.85 -5.65 -7.62
C LEU A 223 -11.37 -4.64 -8.66
N LEU A 224 -10.47 -4.10 -9.49
CA LEU A 224 -10.80 -3.11 -10.52
C LEU A 224 -11.69 -3.69 -11.64
N ASP A 225 -11.64 -5.00 -11.86
CA ASP A 225 -12.49 -5.69 -12.84
C ASP A 225 -13.94 -5.92 -12.36
N ARG A 226 -14.21 -5.66 -11.10
CA ARG A 226 -15.58 -5.88 -10.59
C ARG A 226 -16.54 -4.86 -11.18
N PRO A 227 -17.72 -5.32 -11.63
CA PRO A 227 -18.70 -4.41 -12.22
C PRO A 227 -19.15 -3.35 -11.21
N ALA A 228 -19.57 -2.18 -11.70
CA ALA A 228 -19.97 -1.05 -10.87
C ALA A 228 -21.04 -1.39 -9.82
N ARG A 229 -21.92 -2.32 -10.11
CA ARG A 229 -22.97 -2.79 -9.19
C ARG A 229 -22.46 -3.69 -8.05
N MET A 230 -21.21 -4.14 -8.12
CA MET A 230 -20.63 -5.05 -7.12
C MET A 230 -19.74 -4.27 -6.16
N SER A 231 -20.06 -4.31 -4.88
CA SER A 231 -19.16 -3.88 -3.81
C SER A 231 -18.44 -5.11 -3.27
N VAL A 232 -17.11 -5.05 -3.29
CA VAL A 232 -16.28 -5.96 -2.50
C VAL A 232 -16.05 -5.27 -1.17
N GLY A 233 -16.19 -5.96 -0.07
CA GLY A 233 -16.09 -5.38 1.27
C GLY A 233 -14.83 -4.53 1.47
N PRO A 234 -14.83 -3.56 2.38
CA PRO A 234 -13.74 -2.58 2.52
C PRO A 234 -12.42 -3.21 2.97
N LEU A 235 -12.42 -4.48 3.38
CA LEU A 235 -11.24 -5.25 3.76
C LEU A 235 -11.20 -6.58 3.02
N VAL A 236 -10.12 -6.80 2.26
CA VAL A 236 -9.81 -8.05 1.55
C VAL A 236 -8.51 -8.60 2.10
N ARG A 237 -8.57 -9.74 2.79
CA ARG A 237 -7.38 -10.44 3.28
C ARG A 237 -6.83 -11.33 2.16
N VAL A 238 -5.51 -11.28 1.99
CA VAL A 238 -4.78 -12.15 1.06
C VAL A 238 -3.71 -12.88 1.86
N GLU A 239 -3.92 -14.17 2.05
CA GLU A 239 -3.09 -14.97 2.92
C GLU A 239 -2.59 -16.21 2.19
N PRO A 240 -1.39 -16.70 2.55
CA PRO A 240 -0.93 -18.00 2.08
C PRO A 240 -1.96 -19.08 2.45
N SER A 241 -2.09 -20.09 1.61
CA SER A 241 -2.98 -21.23 1.89
C SER A 241 -2.50 -22.12 3.04
N ALA A 242 -1.22 -22.06 3.38
CA ALA A 242 -0.63 -22.73 4.52
C ALA A 242 -0.90 -21.98 5.84
N SER A 243 -0.79 -22.65 6.96
CA SER A 243 -1.36 -22.27 8.25
C SER A 243 -0.94 -20.89 8.80
N ARG A 244 -1.90 -20.11 9.26
CA ARG A 244 -1.76 -18.85 10.00
C ARG A 244 -0.91 -18.92 11.29
N ALA A 245 -0.79 -20.10 11.89
CA ALA A 245 -0.11 -20.26 13.18
C ALA A 245 1.37 -19.90 13.10
N ALA A 246 2.03 -20.24 11.98
CA ALA A 246 3.46 -20.01 11.84
C ALA A 246 3.84 -18.52 11.76
N ALA A 247 3.01 -17.65 11.20
CA ALA A 247 3.31 -16.23 11.08
C ALA A 247 3.33 -15.50 12.44
N GLY A 248 2.35 -15.77 13.30
CA GLY A 248 2.31 -15.24 14.68
C GLY A 248 3.46 -15.77 15.54
N ASP A 249 3.76 -17.07 15.39
CA ASP A 249 4.87 -17.72 16.08
C ASP A 249 6.23 -17.20 15.60
N ALA A 250 6.41 -16.94 14.29
CA ALA A 250 7.62 -16.36 13.74
C ALA A 250 7.87 -14.95 14.27
N MET A 251 6.82 -14.11 14.34
CA MET A 251 6.89 -12.79 14.92
C MET A 251 7.29 -12.84 16.39
N THR A 252 6.66 -13.72 17.17
CA THR A 252 6.94 -13.92 18.58
C THR A 252 8.38 -14.42 18.80
N ARG A 253 8.85 -15.37 17.99
CA ARG A 253 10.23 -15.85 18.03
C ARG A 253 11.24 -14.76 17.71
N HIS A 254 10.97 -13.94 16.70
CA HIS A 254 11.85 -12.82 16.34
C HIS A 254 12.03 -11.84 17.50
N LEU A 255 10.94 -11.43 18.12
CA LEU A 255 10.98 -10.52 19.28
C LEU A 255 11.70 -11.13 20.48
N THR A 256 11.54 -12.42 20.71
CA THR A 256 12.22 -13.12 21.82
C THR A 256 13.72 -13.21 21.57
N ARG A 257 14.17 -13.50 20.34
CA ARG A 257 15.59 -13.55 19.96
C ARG A 257 16.25 -12.18 20.05
N SER A 258 15.63 -11.12 19.49
CA SER A 258 16.15 -9.76 19.55
C SER A 258 16.37 -9.29 20.97
N ARG A 259 15.53 -9.71 21.92
CA ARG A 259 15.72 -9.44 23.35
C ARG A 259 16.89 -10.20 23.96
N ALA A 260 17.08 -11.46 23.58
CA ALA A 260 18.17 -12.30 24.12
C ALA A 260 19.55 -11.85 23.62
N GLU A 261 19.63 -11.31 22.42
CA GLU A 261 20.86 -10.88 21.76
C GLU A 261 21.24 -9.42 22.09
N GLY A 262 20.42 -8.69 22.86
CA GLY A 262 20.65 -7.27 23.20
C GLY A 262 20.65 -6.33 21.98
N ALA A 263 20.38 -6.86 20.81
CA ALA A 263 20.27 -6.13 19.58
C ALA A 263 18.82 -5.69 19.42
N GLY A 264 18.54 -4.41 19.59
CA GLY A 264 17.31 -3.86 19.08
C GLY A 264 17.23 -4.22 17.60
N PRO A 265 16.06 -4.62 17.06
CA PRO A 265 15.93 -5.02 15.66
C PRO A 265 16.24 -3.84 14.75
N ASP A 266 17.51 -3.68 14.39
CA ASP A 266 17.97 -2.70 13.40
C ASP A 266 17.65 -3.22 11.99
N THR A 267 16.43 -3.02 11.59
CA THR A 267 16.13 -2.79 10.18
C THR A 267 15.97 -1.28 10.00
N GLU A 268 17.08 -0.55 10.15
CA GLU A 268 17.16 0.78 9.60
C GLU A 268 17.03 0.62 8.08
N GLU A 269 15.91 1.07 7.52
CA GLU A 269 15.93 1.56 6.16
C GLU A 269 16.93 2.72 6.16
N THR A 270 18.15 2.44 5.72
CA THR A 270 19.17 3.45 5.42
C THR A 270 18.56 4.54 4.53
N PRO A 271 18.95 5.80 4.71
CA PRO A 271 18.31 7.00 4.18
C PRO A 271 18.10 7.01 2.67
#